data_ab320b142484c82cee8cccf0b28fa576
#
_entry.id   ab320b142484c82cee8cccf0b28fa576
#
_cell.length_a   1.000
_cell.length_b   1.000
_cell.length_c   1.000
_cell.angle_alpha   90.00
_cell.angle_beta   90.00
_cell.angle_gamma   90.00
#
_symmetry.space_group_name_H-M   'P 1'
#
loop_
_entity.id
_entity.type
_entity.pdbx_description
1 polymer ?
#
loop_
_entity_poly.entity_id
_entity_poly.type
_entity_poly.pdbx_seq_one_letter_code
_entity_poly.pdbx_strand_id
1 'polypeptide(L)'
;DRFHPSFLAAQKTPLGSRQYAGQYSQRPAPLGGNIIKGTWFRRFSHKDLPEKFTIDFYSDTAYTDKSENDPNGIMAYTVIGGFVYILGSSIMHKEFTEFCSHLEKWTLAIGRDTKSRVRVEPKASGKSIVQVLKRIPGLNIIEAATPIGSKVERVHAITAELEAGKVLIPWDDDAKYGGT
;
A
#
# COMPACT_ATOMS: atom_id res chain seq x y z
N ASP A 1 35.85 8.94 17.18
CA ASP A 1 34.61 8.75 16.42
C ASP A 1 34.18 10.09 15.82
N ARG A 2 33.83 10.07 14.52
CA ARG A 2 33.45 11.28 13.75
C ARG A 2 32.12 11.89 14.18
N PHE A 3 31.24 11.08 14.78
CA PHE A 3 29.92 11.49 15.20
C PHE A 3 29.64 11.09 16.65
N HIS A 4 28.97 11.96 17.40
CA HIS A 4 28.56 11.66 18.77
C HIS A 4 27.50 10.53 18.80
N PRO A 5 27.53 9.62 19.81
CA PRO A 5 26.59 8.50 19.88
C PRO A 5 25.11 8.89 19.85
N SER A 6 24.73 10.00 20.47
CA SER A 6 23.35 10.51 20.45
C SER A 6 22.89 10.94 19.07
N PHE A 7 23.77 11.54 18.26
CA PHE A 7 23.50 11.87 16.87
C PHE A 7 23.25 10.59 16.05
N LEU A 8 24.14 9.60 16.21
CA LEU A 8 24.00 8.32 15.52
C LEU A 8 22.68 7.61 15.88
N ALA A 9 22.30 7.63 17.16
CA ALA A 9 21.05 7.05 17.61
C ALA A 9 19.82 7.76 16.98
N ALA A 10 19.86 9.11 16.91
CA ALA A 10 18.79 9.90 16.31
C ALA A 10 18.64 9.65 14.78
N GLN A 11 19.70 9.29 14.08
CA GLN A 11 19.65 9.01 12.63
C GLN A 11 19.11 7.61 12.32
N LYS A 12 19.15 6.68 13.26
CA LYS A 12 18.77 5.29 13.00
C LYS A 12 17.28 5.12 12.69
N THR A 13 16.41 5.81 13.41
CA THR A 13 14.96 5.71 13.20
C THR A 13 14.48 6.30 11.86
N PRO A 14 14.86 7.54 11.47
CA PRO A 14 14.40 8.11 10.21
C PRO A 14 15.00 7.42 8.98
N LEU A 15 16.19 6.86 9.09
CA LEU A 15 16.86 6.18 7.97
C LEU A 15 16.47 4.70 7.84
N GLY A 16 16.02 4.08 8.93
CA GLY A 16 15.88 2.63 9.03
C GLY A 16 17.25 1.91 9.10
N SER A 17 17.23 0.68 9.58
CA SER A 17 18.46 -0.07 9.88
C SER A 17 19.37 -0.29 8.68
N ARG A 18 18.82 -0.45 7.48
CA ARG A 18 19.56 -0.72 6.25
C ARG A 18 20.34 0.50 5.76
N GLN A 19 19.69 1.66 5.63
CA GLN A 19 20.36 2.88 5.18
C GLN A 19 21.36 3.34 6.22
N TYR A 20 21.02 3.22 7.50
CA TYR A 20 21.94 3.50 8.58
C TYR A 20 23.18 2.61 8.54
N ALA A 21 23.03 1.29 8.30
CA ALA A 21 24.15 0.35 8.17
C ALA A 21 25.07 0.71 6.99
N GLY A 22 24.50 1.12 5.85
CA GLY A 22 25.27 1.55 4.69
C GLY A 22 26.05 2.85 4.93
N GLN A 23 25.38 3.87 5.50
CA GLN A 23 25.96 5.21 5.65
C GLN A 23 26.89 5.35 6.85
N TYR A 24 26.52 4.79 7.99
CA TYR A 24 27.24 5.01 9.26
C TYR A 24 28.06 3.83 9.73
N SER A 25 27.63 2.59 9.43
CA SER A 25 28.36 1.38 9.82
C SER A 25 29.25 0.82 8.72
N GLN A 26 29.22 1.39 7.51
CA GLN A 26 29.95 0.94 6.31
C GLN A 26 29.75 -0.56 6.01
N ARG A 27 28.58 -1.08 6.34
CA ARG A 27 28.14 -2.46 6.11
C ARG A 27 26.93 -2.45 5.19
N PRO A 28 27.10 -2.29 3.86
CA PRO A 28 25.99 -2.36 2.94
C PRO A 28 25.36 -3.75 3.03
N ALA A 29 24.07 -3.80 3.27
CA ALA A 29 23.34 -5.07 3.24
C ALA A 29 23.35 -5.63 1.81
N PRO A 30 23.56 -6.94 1.61
CA PRO A 30 23.52 -7.54 0.29
C PRO A 30 22.19 -7.27 -0.40
N LEU A 31 22.22 -7.13 -1.74
CA LEU A 31 21.03 -6.88 -2.58
C LEU A 31 20.06 -8.08 -2.62
N GLY A 32 20.40 -9.21 -2.04
CA GLY A 32 19.59 -10.41 -1.98
C GLY A 32 19.11 -10.69 -0.56
N GLY A 33 17.81 -10.71 -0.35
CA GLY A 33 17.17 -11.03 0.91
C GLY A 33 15.82 -10.33 1.03
N ASN A 34 14.94 -10.79 1.88
CA ASN A 34 13.62 -10.19 2.14
C ASN A 34 13.79 -8.72 2.55
N ILE A 35 13.51 -7.81 1.61
CA ILE A 35 13.63 -6.36 1.83
C ILE A 35 12.64 -5.94 2.92
N ILE A 36 11.46 -6.56 2.94
CA ILE A 36 10.40 -6.35 3.92
C ILE A 36 10.34 -7.56 4.85
N LYS A 37 10.34 -7.32 6.15
CA LYS A 37 10.19 -8.37 7.16
C LYS A 37 8.76 -8.39 7.69
N GLY A 38 8.14 -9.57 7.74
CA GLY A 38 6.80 -9.73 8.29
C GLY A 38 6.66 -9.20 9.73
N THR A 39 7.73 -9.28 10.52
CA THR A 39 7.80 -8.77 11.90
C THR A 39 7.70 -7.25 12.02
N TRP A 40 7.83 -6.51 10.94
CA TRP A 40 7.67 -5.06 10.93
C TRP A 40 6.21 -4.62 10.95
N PHE A 41 5.30 -5.50 10.52
CA PHE A 41 3.86 -5.20 10.55
C PHE A 41 3.31 -5.45 11.94
N ARG A 42 2.71 -4.40 12.50
CA ARG A 42 1.94 -4.53 13.74
C ARG A 42 0.55 -5.08 13.40
N ARG A 43 -0.06 -5.73 14.37
CA ARG A 43 -1.43 -6.24 14.22
C ARG A 43 -2.41 -5.31 14.91
N PHE A 44 -3.62 -5.23 14.38
CA PHE A 44 -4.73 -4.50 14.99
C PHE A 44 -6.03 -5.31 14.92
N SER A 45 -6.95 -4.97 15.82
CA SER A 45 -8.34 -5.42 15.77
C SER A 45 -9.23 -4.27 15.33
N HIS A 46 -10.39 -4.58 14.76
CA HIS A 46 -11.38 -3.55 14.41
C HIS A 46 -11.81 -2.69 15.59
N LYS A 47 -11.74 -3.24 16.80
CA LYS A 47 -12.03 -2.52 18.04
C LYS A 47 -11.04 -1.41 18.34
N ASP A 48 -9.85 -1.47 17.74
CA ASP A 48 -8.80 -0.47 17.90
C ASP A 48 -9.02 0.74 16.99
N LEU A 49 -9.94 0.63 16.02
CA LEU A 49 -10.27 1.73 15.11
C LEU A 49 -11.31 2.66 15.75
N PRO A 50 -11.24 3.97 15.49
CA PRO A 50 -12.27 4.90 15.94
C PRO A 50 -13.62 4.57 15.27
N GLU A 51 -14.71 5.00 15.88
CA GLU A 51 -16.07 4.77 15.36
C GLU A 51 -16.26 5.35 13.95
N LYS A 52 -15.60 6.47 13.66
CA LYS A 52 -15.69 7.17 12.37
C LYS A 52 -14.32 7.37 11.77
N PHE A 53 -14.12 6.85 10.59
CA PHE A 53 -12.93 7.06 9.76
C PHE A 53 -13.29 6.92 8.27
N THR A 54 -12.45 7.45 7.40
CA THR A 54 -12.63 7.32 5.95
C THR A 54 -11.77 6.18 5.43
N ILE A 55 -12.35 5.34 4.57
CA ILE A 55 -11.63 4.26 3.89
C ILE A 55 -11.21 4.76 2.52
N ASP A 56 -9.92 4.77 2.25
CA ASP A 56 -9.35 5.02 0.93
C ASP A 56 -8.94 3.68 0.29
N PHE A 57 -8.89 3.68 -1.03
CA PHE A 57 -8.51 2.51 -1.82
C PHE A 57 -7.34 2.85 -2.73
N TYR A 58 -6.49 1.86 -2.99
CA TYR A 58 -5.44 1.94 -3.99
C TYR A 58 -5.58 0.77 -4.95
N SER A 59 -5.49 1.02 -6.24
CA SER A 59 -5.58 -0.01 -7.25
C SER A 59 -4.38 0.05 -8.19
N ASP A 60 -3.70 -1.10 -8.32
CA ASP A 60 -2.72 -1.38 -9.37
C ASP A 60 -3.43 -2.22 -10.44
N THR A 61 -3.64 -1.64 -11.61
CA THR A 61 -4.34 -2.30 -12.72
C THR A 61 -3.36 -2.83 -13.73
N ALA A 62 -3.41 -4.14 -14.00
CA ALA A 62 -2.74 -4.75 -15.13
C ALA A 62 -3.67 -4.68 -16.34
N TYR A 63 -3.39 -3.77 -17.27
CA TYR A 63 -4.07 -3.72 -18.55
C TYR A 63 -3.15 -4.26 -19.65
N THR A 64 -3.35 -5.51 -20.02
CA THR A 64 -2.73 -6.08 -21.21
C THR A 64 -3.76 -6.95 -21.91
N ASP A 65 -3.87 -6.83 -23.22
CA ASP A 65 -4.69 -7.69 -24.08
C ASP A 65 -4.21 -9.16 -24.11
N LYS A 66 -3.26 -9.52 -23.25
CA LYS A 66 -2.66 -10.86 -23.18
C LYS A 66 -2.88 -11.45 -21.79
N SER A 67 -3.63 -12.53 -21.75
CA SER A 67 -4.11 -13.25 -20.58
C SER A 67 -3.04 -13.92 -19.68
N GLU A 68 -1.76 -13.77 -19.96
CA GLU A 68 -0.67 -14.42 -19.19
C GLU A 68 -0.07 -13.54 -18.10
N ASN A 69 -0.66 -12.37 -17.78
CA ASN A 69 0.07 -11.30 -17.15
C ASN A 69 -0.41 -10.88 -15.76
N ASP A 70 0.25 -9.89 -15.24
CA ASP A 70 0.15 -9.36 -13.87
C ASP A 70 -1.29 -9.29 -13.36
N PRO A 71 -1.56 -9.71 -12.12
CA PRO A 71 -2.89 -9.59 -11.53
C PRO A 71 -3.27 -8.13 -11.30
N ASN A 72 -4.56 -7.85 -11.33
CA ASN A 72 -5.11 -6.60 -10.81
C ASN A 72 -5.14 -6.67 -9.28
N GLY A 73 -4.65 -5.64 -8.62
CA GLY A 73 -4.65 -5.54 -7.16
C GLY A 73 -5.49 -4.37 -6.67
N ILE A 74 -6.23 -4.60 -5.60
CA ILE A 74 -6.94 -3.53 -4.87
C ILE A 74 -6.57 -3.65 -3.39
N MET A 75 -6.34 -2.54 -2.74
CA MET A 75 -6.09 -2.46 -1.30
C MET A 75 -6.99 -1.40 -0.67
N ALA A 76 -7.63 -1.74 0.43
CA ALA A 76 -8.37 -0.81 1.28
C ALA A 76 -7.52 -0.42 2.48
N TYR A 77 -7.47 0.86 2.81
CA TYR A 77 -6.68 1.36 3.92
C TYR A 77 -7.28 2.63 4.52
N THR A 78 -6.86 2.93 5.74
CA THR A 78 -7.09 4.23 6.37
C THR A 78 -5.82 4.72 7.04
N VAL A 79 -5.73 6.03 7.25
CA VAL A 79 -4.60 6.66 7.95
C VAL A 79 -5.12 7.37 9.19
N ILE A 80 -4.67 6.94 10.35
CA ILE A 80 -5.10 7.46 11.65
C ILE A 80 -3.85 7.72 12.50
N GLY A 81 -3.69 8.95 12.96
CA GLY A 81 -2.57 9.33 13.85
C GLY A 81 -1.19 9.08 13.25
N GLY A 82 -1.05 9.13 11.91
CA GLY A 82 0.21 8.85 11.22
C GLY A 82 0.51 7.36 11.01
N PHE A 83 -0.42 6.48 11.35
CA PHE A 83 -0.35 5.05 11.11
C PHE A 83 -1.26 4.65 9.94
N VAL A 84 -0.80 3.72 9.12
CA VAL A 84 -1.56 3.15 8.00
C VAL A 84 -2.16 1.82 8.45
N TYR A 85 -3.47 1.71 8.42
CA TYR A 85 -4.20 0.49 8.72
C TYR A 85 -4.66 -0.13 7.39
N ILE A 86 -4.13 -1.29 7.04
CA ILE A 86 -4.58 -2.06 5.88
C ILE A 86 -5.84 -2.82 6.30
N LEU A 87 -6.97 -2.48 5.72
CA LEU A 87 -8.26 -3.07 6.08
C LEU A 87 -8.55 -4.35 5.30
N GLY A 88 -8.04 -4.45 4.07
CA GLY A 88 -8.19 -5.61 3.23
C GLY A 88 -7.50 -5.43 1.89
N SER A 89 -7.36 -6.54 1.16
CA SER A 89 -6.82 -6.54 -0.19
C SER A 89 -7.55 -7.58 -1.05
N SER A 90 -7.56 -7.35 -2.36
CA SER A 90 -8.08 -8.31 -3.33
C SER A 90 -7.13 -8.36 -4.52
N ILE A 91 -6.79 -9.56 -4.97
CA ILE A 91 -5.92 -9.81 -6.11
C ILE A 91 -6.69 -10.71 -7.08
N MET A 92 -6.72 -10.35 -8.37
CA MET A 92 -7.44 -11.13 -9.35
C MET A 92 -6.81 -11.06 -10.74
N HIS A 93 -6.90 -12.18 -11.44
CA HIS A 93 -6.57 -12.29 -12.87
C HIS A 93 -7.89 -12.21 -13.66
N LYS A 94 -8.31 -11.01 -14.02
CA LYS A 94 -9.59 -10.79 -14.71
C LYS A 94 -9.47 -9.76 -15.79
N GLU A 95 -10.31 -9.90 -16.79
CA GLU A 95 -10.51 -8.89 -17.82
C GLU A 95 -10.98 -7.56 -17.22
N PHE A 96 -10.65 -6.46 -17.89
CA PHE A 96 -10.90 -5.11 -17.39
C PHE A 96 -12.36 -4.84 -17.01
N THR A 97 -13.31 -5.34 -17.79
CA THR A 97 -14.75 -5.17 -17.50
C THR A 97 -15.16 -5.87 -16.19
N GLU A 98 -14.66 -7.09 -15.98
CA GLU A 98 -14.90 -7.84 -14.75
C GLU A 98 -14.22 -7.17 -13.55
N PHE A 99 -13.00 -6.65 -13.78
CA PHE A 99 -12.30 -5.87 -12.76
C PHE A 99 -13.09 -4.64 -12.36
N CYS A 100 -13.66 -3.87 -13.27
CA CYS A 100 -14.50 -2.70 -12.97
C CYS A 100 -15.70 -3.08 -12.10
N SER A 101 -16.40 -4.15 -12.45
CA SER A 101 -17.54 -4.66 -11.65
C SER A 101 -17.10 -5.13 -10.27
N HIS A 102 -15.96 -5.79 -10.17
CA HIS A 102 -15.41 -6.22 -8.89
C HIS A 102 -14.99 -5.02 -8.03
N LEU A 103 -14.27 -4.05 -8.59
CA LEU A 103 -13.85 -2.83 -7.90
C LEU A 103 -15.05 -2.12 -7.26
N GLU A 104 -16.13 -1.95 -8.02
CA GLU A 104 -17.35 -1.32 -7.54
C GLU A 104 -17.96 -2.08 -6.35
N LYS A 105 -18.19 -3.38 -6.52
CA LYS A 105 -18.82 -4.24 -5.50
C LYS A 105 -17.95 -4.41 -4.27
N TRP A 106 -16.66 -4.68 -4.46
CA TRP A 106 -15.74 -4.92 -3.36
C TRP A 106 -15.53 -3.67 -2.51
N THR A 107 -15.34 -2.51 -3.13
CA THR A 107 -15.18 -1.25 -2.38
C THR A 107 -16.44 -0.91 -1.58
N LEU A 108 -17.63 -1.20 -2.11
CA LEU A 108 -18.89 -1.02 -1.39
C LEU A 108 -18.99 -1.98 -0.21
N ALA A 109 -18.66 -3.26 -0.40
CA ALA A 109 -18.67 -4.28 0.66
C ALA A 109 -17.69 -3.95 1.80
N ILE A 110 -16.54 -3.37 1.50
CA ILE A 110 -15.56 -2.90 2.49
C ILE A 110 -16.10 -1.70 3.30
N GLY A 111 -17.04 -0.92 2.77
CA GLY A 111 -17.61 0.23 3.46
C GLY A 111 -17.23 1.58 2.85
N ARG A 112 -17.04 1.62 1.51
CA ARG A 112 -16.88 2.88 0.78
C ARG A 112 -18.02 3.84 1.06
N ASP A 113 -17.70 5.09 1.33
CA ASP A 113 -18.62 6.21 1.48
C ASP A 113 -18.35 7.32 0.44
N THR A 114 -19.06 8.43 0.54
CA THR A 114 -18.92 9.58 -0.38
C THR A 114 -17.58 10.32 -0.25
N LYS A 115 -16.83 10.10 0.83
CA LYS A 115 -15.50 10.70 1.08
C LYS A 115 -14.38 9.79 0.63
N SER A 116 -14.65 8.51 0.45
CA SER A 116 -13.68 7.51 0.02
C SER A 116 -13.11 7.83 -1.35
N ARG A 117 -11.81 7.64 -1.51
CA ARG A 117 -11.08 7.87 -2.76
C ARG A 117 -10.49 6.57 -3.25
N VAL A 118 -10.61 6.32 -4.54
CA VAL A 118 -9.96 5.20 -5.20
C VAL A 118 -8.79 5.74 -6.03
N ARG A 119 -7.58 5.57 -5.55
CA ARG A 119 -6.37 5.95 -6.28
C ARG A 119 -5.99 4.85 -7.25
N VAL A 120 -5.84 5.21 -8.51
CA VAL A 120 -5.49 4.28 -9.59
C VAL A 120 -4.15 4.68 -10.18
N GLU A 121 -3.20 3.75 -10.22
CA GLU A 121 -1.89 3.99 -10.83
C GLU A 121 -2.03 4.05 -12.36
N PRO A 122 -1.64 5.18 -13.00
CA PRO A 122 -1.65 5.27 -14.44
C PRO A 122 -0.50 4.46 -15.02
N LYS A 123 -0.79 3.43 -15.82
CA LYS A 123 0.21 2.78 -16.70
C LYS A 123 0.20 3.46 -18.08
N ALA A 124 1.18 3.19 -18.94
CA ALA A 124 1.36 3.88 -20.23
C ALA A 124 0.10 3.90 -21.14
N SER A 125 -0.79 2.90 -21.01
CA SER A 125 -2.14 2.84 -21.58
C SER A 125 -3.22 3.43 -20.66
N GLY A 126 -2.85 3.89 -19.47
CA GLY A 126 -3.72 4.07 -18.32
C GLY A 126 -4.63 5.29 -18.32
N LYS A 127 -4.40 6.29 -19.20
CA LYS A 127 -5.35 7.43 -19.29
C LYS A 127 -6.76 6.96 -19.65
N SER A 128 -6.89 5.92 -20.49
CA SER A 128 -8.18 5.34 -20.85
C SER A 128 -8.85 4.62 -19.68
N ILE A 129 -8.07 3.91 -18.84
CA ILE A 129 -8.59 3.17 -17.67
C ILE A 129 -9.19 4.13 -16.65
N VAL A 130 -8.44 5.15 -16.25
CA VAL A 130 -8.92 6.17 -15.30
C VAL A 130 -10.18 6.85 -15.81
N GLN A 131 -10.27 7.15 -17.12
CA GLN A 131 -11.45 7.74 -17.72
C GLN A 131 -12.67 6.81 -17.68
N VAL A 132 -12.49 5.52 -17.92
CA VAL A 132 -13.57 4.53 -17.82
C VAL A 132 -14.02 4.38 -16.38
N LEU A 133 -13.08 4.23 -15.44
CA LEU A 133 -13.41 4.09 -14.02
C LEU A 133 -14.14 5.32 -13.46
N LYS A 134 -13.79 6.52 -13.90
CA LYS A 134 -14.49 7.77 -13.52
C LYS A 134 -15.96 7.81 -13.94
N ARG A 135 -16.38 6.95 -14.88
CA ARG A 135 -17.80 6.85 -15.31
C ARG A 135 -18.62 5.93 -14.42
N ILE A 136 -17.97 5.16 -13.53
CA ILE A 136 -18.67 4.26 -12.60
C ILE A 136 -19.30 5.11 -11.48
N PRO A 137 -20.63 5.09 -11.33
CA PRO A 137 -21.30 5.89 -10.32
C PRO A 137 -20.83 5.54 -8.89
N GLY A 138 -20.66 6.57 -8.07
CA GLY A 138 -20.28 6.39 -6.68
C GLY A 138 -18.80 6.05 -6.44
N LEU A 139 -17.94 5.98 -7.49
CA LEU A 139 -16.49 5.88 -7.35
C LEU A 139 -15.84 7.26 -7.51
N ASN A 140 -15.17 7.73 -6.47
CA ASN A 140 -14.34 8.93 -6.53
C ASN A 140 -12.92 8.52 -6.96
N ILE A 141 -12.71 8.45 -8.28
CA ILE A 141 -11.46 8.00 -8.89
C ILE A 141 -10.45 9.14 -8.95
N ILE A 142 -9.28 8.93 -8.35
CA ILE A 142 -8.14 9.83 -8.37
C ILE A 142 -6.97 9.13 -9.07
N GLU A 143 -6.41 9.78 -10.07
CA GLU A 143 -5.17 9.32 -10.69
C GLU A 143 -4.02 9.45 -9.67
N ALA A 144 -3.37 8.35 -9.36
CA ALA A 144 -2.20 8.37 -8.51
C ALA A 144 -1.00 8.96 -9.27
N ALA A 145 -0.09 9.58 -8.55
CA ALA A 145 1.16 10.02 -9.16
C ALA A 145 1.93 8.83 -9.73
N THR A 146 2.50 9.01 -10.92
CA THR A 146 3.36 7.97 -11.52
C THR A 146 4.55 7.75 -10.60
N PRO A 147 4.78 6.51 -10.16
CA PRO A 147 5.91 6.21 -9.29
C PRO A 147 7.24 6.51 -9.96
N ILE A 148 8.14 7.15 -9.23
CA ILE A 148 9.50 7.43 -9.67
C ILE A 148 10.44 6.33 -9.17
N GLY A 149 11.36 5.87 -10.01
CA GLY A 149 12.34 4.85 -9.68
C GLY A 149 11.82 3.41 -9.83
N SER A 150 12.73 2.46 -9.63
CA SER A 150 12.45 1.03 -9.70
C SER A 150 11.55 0.56 -8.54
N LYS A 151 10.93 -0.62 -8.68
CA LYS A 151 10.17 -1.24 -7.58
C LYS A 151 11.01 -1.39 -6.32
N VAL A 152 12.29 -1.75 -6.47
CA VAL A 152 13.21 -1.94 -5.36
C VAL A 152 13.52 -0.62 -4.65
N GLU A 153 13.78 0.45 -5.37
CA GLU A 153 14.02 1.78 -4.80
C GLU A 153 12.79 2.30 -4.03
N ARG A 154 11.61 2.12 -4.59
CA ARG A 154 10.35 2.50 -3.92
C ARG A 154 10.12 1.73 -2.62
N VAL A 155 10.40 0.41 -2.63
CA VAL A 155 10.32 -0.39 -1.40
C VAL A 155 11.34 0.09 -0.38
N HIS A 156 12.57 0.42 -0.79
CA HIS A 156 13.57 0.98 0.13
C HIS A 156 13.16 2.32 0.72
N ALA A 157 12.47 3.16 -0.03
CA ALA A 157 12.00 4.46 0.47
C ALA A 157 11.03 4.33 1.64
N ILE A 158 10.26 3.26 1.72
CA ILE A 158 9.27 3.03 2.78
C ILE A 158 9.74 2.09 3.90
N THR A 159 10.96 1.50 3.78
CA THR A 159 11.45 0.52 4.79
C THR A 159 11.56 1.11 6.19
N ALA A 160 11.95 2.37 6.32
CA ALA A 160 12.03 3.03 7.64
C ALA A 160 10.66 3.12 8.33
N GLU A 161 9.61 3.45 7.59
CA GLU A 161 8.24 3.54 8.09
C GLU A 161 7.69 2.14 8.47
N LEU A 162 7.99 1.13 7.64
CA LEU A 162 7.63 -0.26 7.93
C LEU A 162 8.35 -0.78 9.17
N GLU A 163 9.67 -0.55 9.28
CA GLU A 163 10.48 -0.96 10.43
C GLU A 163 10.05 -0.26 11.72
N ALA A 164 9.59 0.99 11.63
CA ALA A 164 9.01 1.73 12.74
C ALA A 164 7.61 1.22 13.16
N GLY A 165 7.07 0.21 12.47
CA GLY A 165 5.75 -0.37 12.75
C GLY A 165 4.59 0.57 12.47
N LYS A 166 4.74 1.48 11.50
CA LYS A 166 3.68 2.43 11.13
C LYS A 166 2.63 1.84 10.20
N VAL A 167 2.84 0.63 9.69
CA VAL A 167 1.85 -0.10 8.90
C VAL A 167 1.30 -1.25 9.72
N LEU A 168 -0.03 -1.28 9.85
CA LEU A 168 -0.74 -2.29 10.62
C LEU A 168 -1.59 -3.14 9.68
N ILE A 169 -1.67 -4.44 9.97
CA ILE A 169 -2.52 -5.39 9.26
C ILE A 169 -3.48 -6.06 10.26
N PRO A 170 -4.69 -6.48 9.85
CA PRO A 170 -5.65 -7.06 10.77
C PRO A 170 -5.15 -8.41 11.32
N TRP A 171 -5.68 -8.84 12.46
CA TRP A 171 -5.57 -10.21 12.91
C TRP A 171 -6.31 -11.13 11.94
N ASP A 172 -5.82 -12.37 11.75
CA ASP A 172 -6.38 -13.32 10.78
C ASP A 172 -7.84 -13.66 11.05
N ASP A 173 -8.28 -13.59 12.32
CA ASP A 173 -9.65 -13.85 12.76
C ASP A 173 -10.59 -12.63 12.64
N ASP A 174 -10.08 -11.47 12.29
CA ASP A 174 -10.84 -10.22 12.21
C ASP A 174 -11.35 -9.98 10.77
N ALA A 175 -12.07 -10.97 10.24
CA ALA A 175 -12.53 -11.03 8.85
C ALA A 175 -13.63 -10.03 8.48
N LYS A 176 -13.83 -8.94 9.23
CA LYS A 176 -14.89 -7.97 8.94
C LYS A 176 -14.78 -7.36 7.54
N TYR A 177 -13.57 -7.29 6.98
CA TYR A 177 -13.30 -6.68 5.68
C TYR A 177 -12.82 -7.69 4.63
N GLY A 178 -13.11 -9.01 4.84
CA GLY A 178 -12.99 -10.06 3.82
C GLY A 178 -11.63 -10.10 3.14
N GLY A 179 -10.67 -10.72 3.78
CA GLY A 179 -9.53 -11.27 3.07
C GLY A 179 -9.89 -12.66 2.56
N THR A 180 -9.94 -12.86 1.28
CA THR A 180 -9.75 -14.14 0.60
C THR A 180 -8.74 -13.94 -0.49
#